data_6e48f26931fdf239a1e776111de2fcb1
#
_entry.id   6e48f26931fdf239a1e776111de2fcb1
#
_cell.length_a   1.000
_cell.length_b   1.000
_cell.length_c   1.000
_cell.angle_alpha   90.00
_cell.angle_beta   90.00
_cell.angle_gamma   90.00
#
_symmetry.space_group_name_H-M   'P 1'
#
loop_
_entity.id
_entity.type
_entity.pdbx_description
1 polymer ?
#
loop_
_entity_poly.entity_id
_entity_poly.type
_entity_poly.pdbx_seq_one_letter_code
_entity_poly.pdbx_strand_id
1 'polypeptide(L)'
;MKYIYLLALYFCSITTFAQSKLETAIKSLDTNYAQEKVYLLFDKENYIAGDNIWFKAYTLNGYKPSLISTNLIVELYNKDKKLIDRKLVPIVNGESDGTLNTKNENEEGIYFVRAYTTYMTFFSEEFQHINQVKIYNPNSKLKLVPNPNLKWNAKAFAEGGNFIQNQTTKFAVRLKSDGDLPKKWNGFVFEKNNPANKITTFDNLDENVATFALRAEEGKSYQVQLNDEKGNQQIIDLPEAKKDGILLKVVRNSK
;
A
#
# COMPACT_ATOMS: atom_id res chain seq x y z
N MET A 1 34.09 -6.08 45.71
CA MET A 1 33.87 -6.86 44.50
C MET A 1 32.63 -7.78 44.57
N LYS A 2 32.37 -8.54 45.64
CA LYS A 2 31.20 -9.43 45.77
C LYS A 2 29.84 -8.75 45.54
N TYR A 3 29.64 -7.51 45.97
CA TYR A 3 28.37 -6.79 45.83
C TYR A 3 28.13 -6.23 44.41
N ILE A 4 29.18 -6.05 43.62
CA ILE A 4 29.06 -5.61 42.21
C ILE A 4 28.49 -6.74 41.34
N TYR A 5 28.88 -7.98 41.62
CA TYR A 5 28.32 -9.16 40.91
C TYR A 5 26.85 -9.41 41.27
N LEU A 6 26.47 -9.17 42.52
CA LEU A 6 25.09 -9.28 42.99
C LEU A 6 24.19 -8.19 42.34
N LEU A 7 24.69 -6.97 42.18
CA LEU A 7 24.00 -5.89 41.52
C LEU A 7 23.84 -6.16 40.00
N ALA A 8 24.87 -6.70 39.36
CA ALA A 8 24.81 -7.10 37.94
C ALA A 8 23.82 -8.24 37.68
N LEU A 9 23.75 -9.24 38.59
CA LEU A 9 22.78 -10.32 38.51
C LEU A 9 21.33 -9.84 38.68
N TYR A 10 21.11 -8.84 39.54
CA TYR A 10 19.79 -8.24 39.75
C TYR A 10 19.34 -7.43 38.54
N PHE A 11 20.25 -6.77 37.85
CA PHE A 11 19.96 -6.03 36.61
C PHE A 11 19.64 -6.95 35.42
N CYS A 12 20.27 -8.12 35.33
CA CYS A 12 19.98 -9.13 34.29
C CYS A 12 18.58 -9.77 34.43
N SER A 13 18.03 -9.87 35.66
CA SER A 13 16.72 -10.47 35.86
C SER A 13 15.54 -9.57 35.49
N ILE A 14 15.74 -8.26 35.37
CA ILE A 14 14.68 -7.31 35.03
C ILE A 14 14.36 -7.33 33.50
N THR A 15 15.32 -7.69 32.66
CA THR A 15 15.15 -7.70 31.20
C THR A 15 14.28 -8.84 30.69
N THR A 16 14.21 -9.96 31.39
CA THR A 16 13.42 -11.14 30.97
C THR A 16 11.90 -10.94 31.13
N PHE A 17 11.45 -10.13 32.08
CA PHE A 17 10.03 -9.85 32.29
C PHE A 17 9.40 -8.93 31.22
N ALA A 18 10.19 -8.08 30.59
CA ALA A 18 9.69 -7.15 29.55
C ALA A 18 9.43 -7.90 28.24
N GLN A 19 10.26 -8.86 27.87
CA GLN A 19 10.10 -9.66 26.64
C GLN A 19 8.84 -10.54 26.70
N SER A 20 8.57 -11.18 27.83
CA SER A 20 7.39 -12.05 27.98
C SER A 20 6.06 -11.29 27.88
N LYS A 21 6.00 -10.04 28.36
CA LYS A 21 4.81 -9.19 28.24
C LYS A 21 4.56 -8.75 26.80
N LEU A 22 5.61 -8.41 26.04
CA LEU A 22 5.50 -8.04 24.66
C LEU A 22 5.06 -9.22 23.78
N GLU A 23 5.68 -10.39 23.96
CA GLU A 23 5.29 -11.63 23.27
C GLU A 23 3.85 -12.02 23.56
N THR A 24 3.42 -11.92 24.82
CA THR A 24 2.04 -12.20 25.23
C THR A 24 1.06 -11.20 24.59
N ALA A 25 1.41 -9.92 24.55
CA ALA A 25 0.59 -8.89 23.92
C ALA A 25 0.46 -9.09 22.40
N ILE A 26 1.58 -9.42 21.72
CA ILE A 26 1.60 -9.71 20.28
C ILE A 26 0.75 -10.97 20.00
N LYS A 27 0.93 -12.04 20.78
CA LYS A 27 0.15 -13.28 20.62
C LYS A 27 -1.33 -13.05 20.90
N SER A 28 -1.68 -12.24 21.89
CA SER A 28 -3.06 -11.85 22.17
C SER A 28 -3.66 -11.04 21.02
N LEU A 29 -2.89 -10.13 20.42
CA LEU A 29 -3.33 -9.36 19.26
C LEU A 29 -3.59 -10.28 18.06
N ASP A 30 -2.65 -11.17 17.76
CA ASP A 30 -2.76 -12.12 16.64
C ASP A 30 -3.93 -13.11 16.81
N THR A 31 -4.21 -13.52 18.05
CA THR A 31 -5.28 -14.48 18.35
C THR A 31 -6.66 -13.85 18.43
N ASN A 32 -6.78 -12.65 19.04
CA ASN A 32 -8.06 -12.03 19.33
C ASN A 32 -8.50 -10.99 18.31
N TYR A 33 -7.56 -10.46 17.52
CA TYR A 33 -7.77 -9.41 16.52
C TYR A 33 -7.13 -9.77 15.18
N ALA A 34 -7.21 -11.04 14.82
CA ALA A 34 -6.71 -11.51 13.52
C ALA A 34 -7.35 -10.69 12.38
N GLN A 35 -6.56 -10.13 11.50
CA GLN A 35 -7.03 -9.29 10.41
C GLN A 35 -6.93 -10.04 9.09
N GLU A 36 -8.07 -10.24 8.45
CA GLU A 36 -8.11 -10.78 7.10
C GLU A 36 -7.71 -9.72 6.08
N LYS A 37 -7.06 -10.15 5.02
CA LYS A 37 -6.73 -9.35 3.85
C LYS A 37 -7.06 -10.11 2.59
N VAL A 38 -7.67 -9.46 1.61
CA VAL A 38 -8.03 -10.08 0.34
C VAL A 38 -7.15 -9.56 -0.78
N TYR A 39 -6.75 -10.46 -1.67
CA TYR A 39 -6.15 -10.16 -2.97
C TYR A 39 -6.98 -10.77 -4.08
N LEU A 40 -7.22 -10.00 -5.14
CA LEU A 40 -7.83 -10.49 -6.38
C LEU A 40 -6.78 -10.50 -7.49
N LEU A 41 -6.80 -11.56 -8.27
CA LEU A 41 -6.15 -11.65 -9.57
C LEU A 41 -7.24 -11.75 -10.64
N PHE A 42 -7.11 -10.96 -11.69
CA PHE A 42 -8.03 -10.95 -12.82
C PHE A 42 -7.40 -11.62 -14.04
N ASP A 43 -8.22 -12.18 -14.90
CA ASP A 43 -7.79 -12.79 -16.16
C ASP A 43 -7.29 -11.75 -17.18
N LYS A 44 -7.75 -10.49 -17.08
CA LYS A 44 -7.39 -9.37 -17.95
C LYS A 44 -7.32 -8.07 -17.16
N GLU A 45 -6.65 -7.08 -17.72
CA GLU A 45 -6.64 -5.70 -17.20
C GLU A 45 -7.74 -4.83 -17.82
N ASN A 46 -8.20 -5.22 -19.01
CA ASN A 46 -9.17 -4.48 -19.82
C ASN A 46 -10.26 -5.42 -20.33
N TYR A 47 -11.48 -4.94 -20.35
CA TYR A 47 -12.67 -5.68 -20.73
C TYR A 47 -13.49 -4.93 -21.78
N ILE A 48 -14.37 -5.63 -22.48
CA ILE A 48 -15.38 -5.04 -23.34
C ILE A 48 -16.74 -5.18 -22.64
N ALA A 49 -17.62 -4.21 -22.81
CA ALA A 49 -18.98 -4.28 -22.26
C ALA A 49 -19.69 -5.55 -22.74
N GLY A 50 -20.23 -6.32 -21.80
CA GLY A 50 -20.74 -7.67 -22.04
C GLY A 50 -19.78 -8.81 -21.66
N ASP A 51 -18.49 -8.52 -21.45
CA ASP A 51 -17.53 -9.51 -20.97
C ASP A 51 -17.81 -9.93 -19.52
N ASN A 52 -17.35 -11.14 -19.20
CA ASN A 52 -17.22 -11.61 -17.83
C ASN A 52 -15.83 -11.27 -17.30
N ILE A 53 -15.78 -10.67 -16.12
CA ILE A 53 -14.54 -10.40 -15.39
C ILE A 53 -14.26 -11.60 -14.49
N TRP A 54 -13.37 -12.48 -14.90
CA TRP A 54 -12.97 -13.63 -14.11
C TRP A 54 -11.97 -13.22 -13.07
N PHE A 55 -12.11 -13.77 -11.86
CA PHE A 55 -11.19 -13.51 -10.77
C PHE A 55 -10.85 -14.76 -9.98
N LYS A 56 -9.64 -14.79 -9.44
CA LYS A 56 -9.19 -15.66 -8.37
C LYS A 56 -8.91 -14.79 -7.15
N ALA A 57 -9.42 -15.17 -5.99
CA ALA A 57 -9.24 -14.45 -4.75
C ALA A 57 -8.42 -15.27 -3.75
N TYR A 58 -7.60 -14.57 -2.96
CA TYR A 58 -6.85 -15.11 -1.84
C TYR A 58 -7.19 -14.31 -0.58
N THR A 59 -7.76 -14.99 0.41
CA THR A 59 -8.05 -14.42 1.71
C THR A 59 -6.99 -14.89 2.70
N LEU A 60 -6.24 -13.96 3.27
CA LEU A 60 -5.08 -14.23 4.11
C LEU A 60 -5.29 -13.68 5.52
N ASN A 61 -4.73 -14.38 6.51
CA ASN A 61 -4.47 -13.89 7.85
C ASN A 61 -2.96 -13.85 8.05
N GLY A 62 -2.36 -12.65 8.07
CA GLY A 62 -0.93 -12.49 7.95
C GLY A 62 -0.42 -13.04 6.62
N TYR A 63 0.45 -14.07 6.67
CA TYR A 63 1.02 -14.73 5.49
C TYR A 63 0.41 -16.11 5.21
N LYS A 64 -0.65 -16.49 5.91
CA LYS A 64 -1.30 -17.80 5.78
C LYS A 64 -2.70 -17.65 5.21
N PRO A 65 -3.22 -18.68 4.51
CA PRO A 65 -4.62 -18.71 4.16
C PRO A 65 -5.51 -18.50 5.39
N SER A 66 -6.51 -17.61 5.27
CA SER A 66 -7.46 -17.41 6.36
C SER A 66 -8.49 -18.53 6.41
N LEU A 67 -8.82 -18.96 7.64
CA LEU A 67 -9.90 -19.89 7.92
C LEU A 67 -11.03 -19.21 8.74
N ILE A 68 -11.01 -17.88 8.85
CA ILE A 68 -11.96 -17.12 9.67
C ILE A 68 -13.29 -16.98 8.94
N SER A 69 -13.26 -16.51 7.70
CA SER A 69 -14.45 -16.28 6.89
C SER A 69 -14.68 -17.41 5.90
N THR A 70 -15.95 -17.72 5.65
CA THR A 70 -16.37 -18.77 4.72
C THR A 70 -16.90 -18.23 3.40
N ASN A 71 -17.13 -16.91 3.32
CA ASN A 71 -17.70 -16.26 2.13
C ASN A 71 -16.99 -14.95 1.84
N LEU A 72 -16.76 -14.70 0.56
CA LEU A 72 -16.21 -13.47 0.01
C LEU A 72 -17.31 -12.73 -0.76
N ILE A 73 -17.45 -11.46 -0.51
CA ILE A 73 -18.31 -10.53 -1.27
C ILE A 73 -17.42 -9.82 -2.28
N VAL A 74 -17.80 -9.89 -3.57
CA VAL A 74 -17.10 -9.19 -4.66
C VAL A 74 -18.09 -8.35 -5.42
N GLU A 75 -17.81 -7.06 -5.55
CA GLU A 75 -18.70 -6.05 -6.09
C GLU A 75 -18.02 -5.27 -7.21
N LEU A 76 -18.77 -4.96 -8.27
CA LEU A 76 -18.35 -4.11 -9.38
C LEU A 76 -19.15 -2.80 -9.32
N TYR A 77 -18.45 -1.67 -9.30
CA TYR A 77 -19.03 -0.33 -9.29
C TYR A 77 -18.57 0.47 -10.51
N ASN A 78 -19.43 1.34 -11.02
CA ASN A 78 -19.01 2.36 -11.97
C ASN A 78 -18.36 3.58 -11.26
N LYS A 79 -17.89 4.54 -12.04
CA LYS A 79 -17.28 5.80 -11.53
C LYS A 79 -18.20 6.61 -10.61
N ASP A 80 -19.53 6.48 -10.77
CA ASP A 80 -20.54 7.20 -9.99
C ASP A 80 -20.95 6.41 -8.73
N LYS A 81 -20.15 5.40 -8.35
CA LYS A 81 -20.38 4.49 -7.21
C LYS A 81 -21.69 3.70 -7.30
N LYS A 82 -22.24 3.53 -8.50
CA LYS A 82 -23.41 2.68 -8.72
C LYS A 82 -22.96 1.23 -8.81
N LEU A 83 -23.60 0.36 -8.03
CA LEU A 83 -23.37 -1.09 -8.09
C LEU A 83 -23.85 -1.63 -9.43
N ILE A 84 -22.98 -2.35 -10.13
CA ILE A 84 -23.24 -2.97 -11.42
C ILE A 84 -23.49 -4.47 -11.27
N ASP A 85 -22.64 -5.15 -10.49
CA ASP A 85 -22.80 -6.57 -10.18
C ASP A 85 -22.24 -6.88 -8.80
N ARG A 86 -22.75 -7.96 -8.19
CA ARG A 86 -22.34 -8.44 -6.88
C ARG A 86 -22.37 -9.95 -6.84
N LYS A 87 -21.31 -10.54 -6.33
CA LYS A 87 -21.20 -11.98 -6.09
C LYS A 87 -20.87 -12.27 -4.64
N LEU A 88 -21.46 -13.33 -4.14
CA LEU A 88 -21.09 -13.99 -2.92
C LEU A 88 -20.49 -15.34 -3.31
N VAL A 89 -19.21 -15.54 -3.03
CA VAL A 89 -18.50 -16.76 -3.39
C VAL A 89 -17.95 -17.45 -2.15
N PRO A 90 -17.92 -18.80 -2.10
CA PRO A 90 -17.36 -19.52 -0.96
C PRO A 90 -15.85 -19.35 -0.89
N ILE A 91 -15.33 -19.31 0.34
CA ILE A 91 -13.89 -19.37 0.62
C ILE A 91 -13.57 -20.80 1.04
N VAL A 92 -12.66 -21.45 0.34
CA VAL A 92 -12.16 -22.80 0.66
C VAL A 92 -10.65 -22.72 0.83
N ASN A 93 -10.15 -23.02 2.01
CA ASN A 93 -8.72 -22.92 2.35
C ASN A 93 -8.10 -21.54 2.02
N GLY A 94 -8.86 -20.45 2.23
CA GLY A 94 -8.43 -19.10 1.93
C GLY A 94 -8.51 -18.72 0.44
N GLU A 95 -9.05 -19.57 -0.41
CA GLU A 95 -9.19 -19.32 -1.85
C GLU A 95 -10.65 -19.23 -2.27
N SER A 96 -10.92 -18.40 -3.27
CA SER A 96 -12.20 -18.26 -3.95
C SER A 96 -11.98 -17.98 -5.42
N ASP A 97 -12.95 -18.30 -6.24
CA ASP A 97 -13.00 -17.91 -7.65
C ASP A 97 -14.41 -17.53 -8.04
N GLY A 98 -14.53 -16.79 -9.13
CA GLY A 98 -15.82 -16.35 -9.62
C GLY A 98 -15.75 -15.41 -10.80
N THR A 99 -16.92 -14.89 -11.16
CA THR A 99 -17.07 -13.94 -12.25
C THR A 99 -17.97 -12.79 -11.87
N LEU A 100 -17.58 -11.56 -12.24
CA LEU A 100 -18.46 -10.40 -12.27
C LEU A 100 -18.93 -10.19 -13.72
N ASN A 101 -20.22 -9.91 -13.89
CA ASN A 101 -20.82 -9.76 -15.21
C ASN A 101 -20.91 -8.28 -15.56
N THR A 102 -20.40 -7.92 -16.73
CA THR A 102 -20.70 -6.63 -17.33
C THR A 102 -21.88 -6.82 -18.31
N LYS A 103 -22.54 -5.72 -18.63
CA LYS A 103 -23.65 -5.71 -19.59
C LYS A 103 -23.27 -4.90 -20.82
N ASN A 104 -23.86 -5.22 -21.98
CA ASN A 104 -23.60 -4.53 -23.24
C ASN A 104 -23.91 -3.03 -23.17
N GLU A 105 -24.85 -2.62 -22.31
CA GLU A 105 -25.22 -1.23 -22.08
C GLU A 105 -24.30 -0.49 -21.09
N ASN A 106 -23.32 -1.16 -20.48
CA ASN A 106 -22.37 -0.48 -19.61
C ASN A 106 -21.58 0.56 -20.41
N GLU A 107 -21.53 1.79 -19.91
CA GLU A 107 -20.76 2.87 -20.50
C GLU A 107 -19.26 2.55 -20.48
N GLU A 108 -18.54 3.05 -21.49
CA GLU A 108 -17.09 2.98 -21.49
C GLU A 108 -16.51 3.81 -20.33
N GLY A 109 -15.61 3.22 -19.55
CA GLY A 109 -15.08 3.92 -18.40
C GLY A 109 -14.22 3.08 -17.46
N ILE A 110 -13.82 3.72 -16.37
CA ILE A 110 -13.14 3.07 -15.26
C ILE A 110 -14.20 2.55 -14.31
N TYR A 111 -14.07 1.27 -13.94
CA TYR A 111 -14.89 0.60 -12.95
C TYR A 111 -14.02 0.16 -11.77
N PHE A 112 -14.65 -0.03 -10.62
CA PHE A 112 -13.96 -0.40 -9.39
C PHE A 112 -14.47 -1.75 -8.93
N VAL A 113 -13.56 -2.69 -8.72
CA VAL A 113 -13.86 -3.97 -8.08
C VAL A 113 -13.46 -3.87 -6.63
N ARG A 114 -14.41 -4.13 -5.74
CA ARG A 114 -14.22 -4.22 -4.28
C ARG A 114 -14.44 -5.66 -3.84
N ALA A 115 -13.52 -6.19 -3.02
CA ALA A 115 -13.69 -7.51 -2.44
C ALA A 115 -13.40 -7.48 -0.93
N TYR A 116 -14.28 -8.10 -0.16
CA TYR A 116 -14.20 -8.13 1.30
C TYR A 116 -15.00 -9.28 1.89
N THR A 117 -14.66 -9.68 3.11
CA THR A 117 -15.49 -10.57 3.94
C THR A 117 -16.33 -9.75 4.90
N THR A 118 -17.42 -10.32 5.42
CA THR A 118 -18.21 -9.64 6.44
C THR A 118 -17.37 -9.33 7.68
N TYR A 119 -16.41 -10.18 8.01
CA TYR A 119 -15.49 -9.96 9.13
C TYR A 119 -14.62 -8.71 8.94
N MET A 120 -14.17 -8.43 7.69
CA MET A 120 -13.38 -7.24 7.39
C MET A 120 -14.11 -5.91 7.63
N THR A 121 -15.45 -5.91 7.68
CA THR A 121 -16.22 -4.69 7.92
C THR A 121 -16.05 -4.13 9.34
N PHE A 122 -15.50 -4.93 10.27
CA PHE A 122 -15.16 -4.49 11.61
C PHE A 122 -13.81 -3.77 11.70
N PHE A 123 -13.03 -3.75 10.62
CA PHE A 123 -11.71 -3.15 10.53
C PHE A 123 -11.67 -2.02 9.50
N SER A 124 -10.49 -1.39 9.35
CA SER A 124 -10.28 -0.37 8.32
C SER A 124 -10.51 -0.92 6.90
N GLU A 125 -11.07 -0.11 6.02
CA GLU A 125 -11.26 -0.46 4.60
C GLU A 125 -9.94 -0.75 3.86
N GLU A 126 -8.79 -0.38 4.42
CA GLU A 126 -7.45 -0.66 3.86
C GLU A 126 -7.15 -2.16 3.74
N PHE A 127 -7.85 -3.00 4.50
CA PHE A 127 -7.73 -4.47 4.42
C PHE A 127 -8.54 -5.08 3.28
N GLN A 128 -9.51 -4.34 2.75
CA GLN A 128 -10.31 -4.76 1.62
C GLN A 128 -9.53 -4.59 0.32
N HIS A 129 -9.85 -5.41 -0.66
CA HIS A 129 -9.27 -5.23 -1.99
C HIS A 129 -10.11 -4.25 -2.79
N ILE A 130 -9.48 -3.20 -3.30
CA ILE A 130 -10.11 -2.26 -4.25
C ILE A 130 -9.15 -2.12 -5.43
N ASN A 131 -9.62 -2.46 -6.62
CA ASN A 131 -8.85 -2.32 -7.85
C ASN A 131 -9.70 -1.71 -8.96
N GLN A 132 -9.03 -1.08 -9.92
CA GLN A 132 -9.65 -0.50 -11.11
C GLN A 132 -9.56 -1.48 -12.27
N VAL A 133 -10.63 -1.58 -13.04
CA VAL A 133 -10.67 -2.26 -14.34
C VAL A 133 -11.21 -1.30 -15.39
N LYS A 134 -10.73 -1.41 -16.61
CA LYS A 134 -11.20 -0.58 -17.73
C LYS A 134 -12.19 -1.38 -18.54
N ILE A 135 -13.36 -0.80 -18.80
CA ILE A 135 -14.37 -1.39 -19.68
C ILE A 135 -14.51 -0.49 -20.89
N TYR A 136 -14.25 -1.07 -22.08
CA TYR A 136 -14.42 -0.43 -23.36
C TYR A 136 -15.79 -0.77 -23.94
N ASN A 137 -16.45 0.19 -24.57
CA ASN A 137 -17.72 -0.05 -25.26
C ASN A 137 -17.79 0.77 -26.56
N PRO A 138 -17.70 0.10 -27.73
CA PRO A 138 -17.78 0.79 -29.02
C PRO A 138 -19.05 1.64 -29.18
N ASN A 139 -20.15 1.23 -28.53
CA ASN A 139 -21.47 1.88 -28.62
C ASN A 139 -21.69 2.95 -27.55
N SER A 140 -20.77 3.14 -26.61
CA SER A 140 -20.89 4.16 -25.56
C SER A 140 -20.69 5.56 -26.13
N LYS A 141 -21.48 6.52 -25.63
CA LYS A 141 -21.29 7.95 -25.90
C LYS A 141 -20.08 8.49 -25.17
N LEU A 142 -19.77 7.94 -24.01
CA LEU A 142 -18.56 8.26 -23.24
C LEU A 142 -17.41 7.42 -23.79
N LYS A 143 -16.23 8.01 -23.91
CA LYS A 143 -15.01 7.31 -24.33
C LYS A 143 -13.92 7.51 -23.32
N LEU A 144 -13.17 6.45 -23.03
CA LEU A 144 -11.90 6.55 -22.34
C LEU A 144 -10.91 7.21 -23.30
N VAL A 145 -10.79 8.52 -23.20
CA VAL A 145 -9.77 9.24 -23.94
C VAL A 145 -8.45 9.02 -23.21
N PRO A 146 -7.44 8.40 -23.82
CA PRO A 146 -6.09 8.41 -23.26
C PRO A 146 -5.70 9.87 -23.07
N ASN A 147 -5.40 10.27 -21.85
CA ASN A 147 -4.87 11.61 -21.64
C ASN A 147 -3.42 11.61 -22.17
N PRO A 148 -3.13 12.22 -23.34
CA PRO A 148 -1.78 12.24 -23.88
C PRO A 148 -0.80 13.00 -23.00
N ASN A 149 -1.31 13.74 -22.01
CA ASN A 149 -0.54 14.44 -20.98
C ASN A 149 -0.52 13.68 -19.65
N LEU A 150 -0.95 12.42 -19.63
CA LEU A 150 -0.89 11.61 -18.41
C LEU A 150 0.56 11.33 -18.08
N LYS A 151 1.07 12.24 -17.28
CA LYS A 151 2.34 12.09 -16.61
C LYS A 151 2.17 11.01 -15.53
N TRP A 152 3.24 10.33 -15.23
CA TRP A 152 3.29 9.47 -14.06
C TRP A 152 2.96 10.26 -12.78
N ASN A 153 2.37 9.60 -11.82
CA ASN A 153 2.19 10.09 -10.46
C ASN A 153 3.17 9.42 -9.52
N ALA A 154 3.53 10.10 -8.45
CA ALA A 154 4.45 9.56 -7.45
C ALA A 154 3.86 9.61 -6.05
N LYS A 155 4.22 8.63 -5.24
CA LYS A 155 3.91 8.59 -3.81
C LYS A 155 5.13 8.13 -3.03
N ALA A 156 5.40 8.79 -1.90
CA ALA A 156 6.46 8.40 -0.96
C ALA A 156 5.88 7.62 0.22
N PHE A 157 6.62 6.59 0.64
CA PHE A 157 6.26 5.70 1.74
C PHE A 157 7.42 5.64 2.73
N ALA A 158 7.16 5.94 4.00
CA ALA A 158 8.14 5.82 5.07
C ALA A 158 8.30 4.34 5.48
N GLU A 159 9.55 3.87 5.63
CA GLU A 159 9.84 2.55 6.20
C GLU A 159 9.27 2.44 7.60
N GLY A 160 8.51 1.36 7.88
CA GLY A 160 7.79 1.19 9.14
C GLY A 160 6.55 2.06 9.30
N GLY A 161 6.13 2.79 8.25
CA GLY A 161 4.89 3.57 8.21
C GLY A 161 4.92 4.89 8.98
N ASN A 162 5.99 5.20 9.73
CA ASN A 162 6.12 6.41 10.52
C ASN A 162 7.32 7.25 10.09
N PHE A 163 7.14 8.57 10.09
CA PHE A 163 8.20 9.54 9.96
C PHE A 163 8.32 10.30 11.28
N ILE A 164 9.47 10.20 11.96
CA ILE A 164 9.64 10.68 13.34
C ILE A 164 10.75 11.71 13.38
N GLN A 165 10.52 12.79 14.13
CA GLN A 165 11.49 13.86 14.33
C GLN A 165 12.78 13.31 14.95
N ASN A 166 13.91 13.88 14.52
CA ASN A 166 15.26 13.53 14.99
C ASN A 166 15.67 12.07 14.75
N GLN A 167 14.89 11.30 13.98
CA GLN A 167 15.21 9.94 13.53
C GLN A 167 15.43 9.90 12.03
N THR A 168 16.39 9.09 11.59
CA THR A 168 16.59 8.84 10.16
C THR A 168 15.60 7.78 9.70
N THR A 169 14.71 8.16 8.80
CA THR A 169 13.72 7.29 8.17
C THR A 169 14.11 7.06 6.71
N LYS A 170 14.07 5.82 6.26
CA LYS A 170 14.19 5.46 4.85
C LYS A 170 12.83 5.59 4.17
N PHE A 171 12.81 6.19 3.01
CA PHE A 171 11.61 6.31 2.18
C PHE A 171 11.78 5.51 0.89
N ALA A 172 10.69 4.91 0.45
CA ALA A 172 10.54 4.44 -0.92
C ALA A 172 9.64 5.42 -1.68
N VAL A 173 10.05 5.85 -2.86
CA VAL A 173 9.21 6.57 -3.81
C VAL A 173 8.77 5.60 -4.88
N ARG A 174 7.46 5.53 -5.13
CA ARG A 174 6.90 4.70 -6.18
C ARG A 174 6.20 5.55 -7.21
N LEU A 175 6.54 5.34 -8.48
CA LEU A 175 5.81 5.89 -9.62
C LEU A 175 4.64 5.00 -10.00
N LYS A 176 3.56 5.63 -10.46
CA LYS A 176 2.40 4.96 -11.07
C LYS A 176 2.00 5.75 -12.30
N SER A 177 1.74 5.06 -13.40
CA SER A 177 1.22 5.63 -14.65
C SER A 177 0.15 4.69 -15.22
N ASP A 178 -0.81 5.24 -15.94
CA ASP A 178 -1.75 4.47 -16.77
C ASP A 178 -1.17 4.20 -18.19
N GLY A 179 0.03 4.70 -18.47
CA GLY A 179 0.85 4.43 -19.65
C GLY A 179 2.24 3.92 -19.25
N ASP A 180 3.21 4.12 -20.14
CA ASP A 180 4.58 3.73 -19.88
C ASP A 180 5.20 4.57 -18.74
N LEU A 181 5.99 3.91 -17.91
CA LEU A 181 6.83 4.55 -16.92
C LEU A 181 8.14 5.05 -17.54
N PRO A 182 8.75 6.11 -17.00
CA PRO A 182 10.06 6.55 -17.42
C PRO A 182 11.11 5.50 -17.03
N LYS A 183 12.03 5.20 -17.95
CA LYS A 183 13.12 4.25 -17.67
C LYS A 183 14.15 4.83 -16.71
N LYS A 184 14.38 6.14 -16.82
CA LYS A 184 15.30 6.88 -15.94
C LYS A 184 14.60 8.08 -15.33
N TRP A 185 14.72 8.19 -14.04
CA TRP A 185 14.23 9.32 -13.29
C TRP A 185 15.03 9.49 -12.00
N ASN A 186 15.03 10.68 -11.49
CA ASN A 186 15.75 11.04 -10.28
C ASN A 186 14.91 11.99 -9.43
N GLY A 187 15.39 12.23 -8.23
CA GLY A 187 14.74 13.19 -7.36
C GLY A 187 15.68 13.79 -6.33
N PHE A 188 15.18 14.81 -5.68
CA PHE A 188 15.83 15.39 -4.52
C PHE A 188 14.80 15.84 -3.50
N VAL A 189 15.21 15.80 -2.23
CA VAL A 189 14.42 16.25 -1.09
C VAL A 189 14.86 17.65 -0.70
N PHE A 190 13.90 18.49 -0.36
CA PHE A 190 14.15 19.85 0.12
C PHE A 190 13.14 20.23 1.21
N GLU A 191 13.49 21.22 2.01
CA GLU A 191 12.57 21.82 2.96
C GLU A 191 11.54 22.69 2.23
N LYS A 192 10.25 22.54 2.54
CA LYS A 192 9.14 23.22 1.85
C LYS A 192 9.33 24.74 1.76
N ASN A 193 9.93 25.35 2.79
CA ASN A 193 10.19 26.78 2.84
C ASN A 193 11.52 27.21 2.19
N ASN A 194 12.36 26.25 1.75
CA ASN A 194 13.64 26.52 1.12
C ASN A 194 13.94 25.54 -0.03
N PRO A 195 13.25 25.68 -1.17
CA PRO A 195 13.36 24.75 -2.29
C PRO A 195 14.74 24.75 -2.98
N ALA A 196 15.55 25.78 -2.77
CA ALA A 196 16.90 25.86 -3.33
C ALA A 196 17.89 24.93 -2.62
N ASN A 197 17.64 24.56 -1.37
CA ASN A 197 18.53 23.70 -0.57
C ASN A 197 18.16 22.23 -0.74
N LYS A 198 18.92 21.51 -1.58
CA LYS A 198 18.79 20.07 -1.76
C LYS A 198 19.41 19.33 -0.58
N ILE A 199 18.59 18.69 0.25
CA ILE A 199 19.04 17.94 1.43
C ILE A 199 19.64 16.60 1.04
N THR A 200 18.98 15.88 0.13
CA THR A 200 19.46 14.60 -0.40
C THR A 200 18.97 14.41 -1.84
N THR A 201 19.78 13.70 -2.64
CA THR A 201 19.45 13.34 -4.02
C THR A 201 19.40 11.83 -4.16
N PHE A 202 18.65 11.33 -5.13
CA PHE A 202 18.55 9.89 -5.39
C PHE A 202 18.19 9.64 -6.86
N ASP A 203 18.57 8.46 -7.34
CA ASP A 203 18.20 7.93 -8.65
C ASP A 203 17.25 6.75 -8.48
N ASN A 204 16.52 6.40 -9.55
CA ASN A 204 15.66 5.23 -9.54
C ASN A 204 16.49 3.93 -9.45
N LEU A 205 15.95 2.95 -8.70
CA LEU A 205 16.50 1.60 -8.59
C LEU A 205 16.01 0.71 -9.74
N ASP A 206 14.75 0.90 -10.12
CA ASP A 206 14.08 0.31 -11.27
C ASP A 206 13.11 1.33 -11.87
N GLU A 207 12.34 0.95 -12.90
CA GLU A 207 11.44 1.88 -13.60
C GLU A 207 10.43 2.58 -12.68
N ASN A 208 10.03 1.95 -11.59
CA ASN A 208 8.95 2.48 -10.75
C ASN A 208 9.33 2.77 -9.29
N VAL A 209 10.56 2.46 -8.85
CA VAL A 209 10.96 2.62 -7.44
C VAL A 209 12.30 3.31 -7.29
N ALA A 210 12.37 4.22 -6.34
CA ALA A 210 13.62 4.76 -5.78
C ALA A 210 13.57 4.79 -4.26
N THR A 211 14.71 4.94 -3.62
CA THR A 211 14.79 5.10 -2.16
C THR A 211 15.74 6.21 -1.77
N PHE A 212 15.42 6.87 -0.66
CA PHE A 212 16.30 7.84 0.00
C PHE A 212 16.16 7.73 1.52
N ALA A 213 17.08 8.33 2.25
CA ALA A 213 17.01 8.46 3.69
C ALA A 213 16.93 9.95 4.07
N LEU A 214 16.08 10.26 5.06
CA LEU A 214 15.89 11.62 5.55
C LEU A 214 15.79 11.59 7.07
N ARG A 215 16.50 12.52 7.73
CA ARG A 215 16.34 12.82 9.14
C ARG A 215 15.47 14.07 9.26
N ALA A 216 14.29 13.93 9.87
CA ALA A 216 13.44 15.07 10.11
C ALA A 216 13.97 15.95 11.24
N GLU A 217 13.98 17.25 11.03
CA GLU A 217 14.19 18.26 12.07
C GLU A 217 12.85 18.75 12.62
N GLU A 218 12.86 19.22 13.87
CA GLU A 218 11.65 19.71 14.52
C GLU A 218 11.08 20.94 13.78
N GLY A 219 9.77 20.95 13.57
CA GLY A 219 9.05 22.07 12.92
C GLY A 219 9.26 22.21 11.42
N LYS A 220 9.99 21.29 10.77
CA LYS A 220 10.23 21.33 9.33
C LYS A 220 9.32 20.39 8.57
N SER A 221 8.85 20.83 7.42
CA SER A 221 8.10 20.06 6.43
C SER A 221 8.94 19.90 5.17
N TYR A 222 8.81 18.75 4.51
CA TYR A 222 9.67 18.36 3.40
C TYR A 222 8.86 18.01 2.16
N GLN A 223 9.47 18.28 1.01
CA GLN A 223 8.96 17.92 -0.30
C GLN A 223 10.03 17.17 -1.09
N VAL A 224 9.57 16.41 -2.05
CA VAL A 224 10.42 15.70 -3.02
C VAL A 224 10.09 16.22 -4.40
N GLN A 225 11.07 16.73 -5.13
CA GLN A 225 10.97 16.97 -6.55
C GLN A 225 11.52 15.76 -7.31
N LEU A 226 10.75 15.33 -8.30
CA LEU A 226 11.07 14.21 -9.19
C LEU A 226 11.17 14.72 -10.62
N ASN A 227 12.12 14.19 -11.38
CA ASN A 227 12.33 14.56 -12.76
C ASN A 227 12.59 13.29 -13.59
N ASP A 228 12.00 13.19 -14.79
CA ASP A 228 12.25 12.10 -15.71
C ASP A 228 13.16 12.53 -16.89
N GLU A 229 13.60 11.57 -17.69
CA GLU A 229 14.44 11.79 -18.87
C GLU A 229 13.75 12.60 -19.98
N LYS A 230 12.42 12.76 -19.92
CA LYS A 230 11.64 13.54 -20.88
C LYS A 230 11.41 14.99 -20.42
N GLY A 231 11.96 15.37 -19.25
CA GLY A 231 11.81 16.69 -18.67
C GLY A 231 10.50 16.90 -17.90
N ASN A 232 9.70 15.88 -17.67
CA ASN A 232 8.55 15.98 -16.79
C ASN A 232 8.99 16.08 -15.35
N GLN A 233 8.31 16.93 -14.59
CA GLN A 233 8.60 17.18 -13.18
C GLN A 233 7.35 17.03 -12.35
N GLN A 234 7.51 16.53 -11.12
CA GLN A 234 6.47 16.49 -10.11
C GLN A 234 7.06 16.79 -8.74
N ILE A 235 6.32 17.56 -7.95
CA ILE A 235 6.63 17.78 -6.54
C ILE A 235 5.57 17.09 -5.71
N ILE A 236 6.01 16.30 -4.72
CA ILE A 236 5.14 15.61 -3.77
C ILE A 236 5.49 16.02 -2.35
N ASP A 237 4.48 16.15 -1.49
CA ASP A 237 4.69 16.37 -0.06
C ASP A 237 5.09 15.07 0.63
N LEU A 238 6.05 15.12 1.55
CA LEU A 238 6.29 14.06 2.51
C LEU A 238 5.28 14.18 3.67
N PRO A 239 4.97 13.06 4.35
CA PRO A 239 4.15 13.13 5.56
C PRO A 239 4.81 14.03 6.62
N GLU A 240 4.01 14.63 7.47
CA GLU A 240 4.53 15.41 8.60
C GLU A 240 5.26 14.49 9.58
N ALA A 241 6.43 14.96 10.06
CA ALA A 241 7.21 14.22 11.03
C ALA A 241 6.55 14.30 12.41
N LYS A 242 6.20 13.15 12.98
CA LYS A 242 5.63 13.05 14.32
C LYS A 242 6.69 13.33 15.36
N LYS A 243 6.30 13.99 16.44
CA LYS A 243 7.19 14.28 17.57
C LYS A 243 7.62 13.00 18.29
N ASP A 244 6.67 12.09 18.49
CA ASP A 244 6.86 10.83 19.20
C ASP A 244 6.34 9.66 18.37
N GLY A 245 6.93 8.48 18.56
CA GLY A 245 6.50 7.26 17.89
C GLY A 245 7.54 6.16 17.91
N ILE A 246 7.19 5.03 17.29
CA ILE A 246 8.09 3.87 17.12
C ILE A 246 8.50 3.80 15.67
N LEU A 247 9.80 3.73 15.40
CA LEU A 247 10.36 3.49 14.08
C LEU A 247 10.85 2.04 14.01
N LEU A 248 10.25 1.24 13.14
CA LEU A 248 10.70 -0.12 12.85
C LEU A 248 11.70 -0.08 11.69
N LYS A 249 12.90 -0.60 11.91
CA LYS A 249 13.92 -0.80 10.86
C LYS A 249 14.22 -2.27 10.70
N VAL A 250 14.23 -2.72 9.46
CA VAL A 250 14.68 -4.07 9.11
C VAL A 250 16.12 -3.99 8.60
N VAL A 251 17.05 -4.58 9.36
CA VAL A 251 18.46 -4.66 8.97
C VAL A 251 18.74 -6.10 8.57
N ARG A 252 19.10 -6.31 7.30
CA ARG A 252 19.56 -7.62 6.81
C ARG A 252 21.06 -7.73 7.08
N ASN A 253 21.45 -8.55 8.04
CA ASN A 253 22.84 -8.95 8.19
C ASN A 253 23.17 -9.97 7.09
N SER A 254 23.90 -9.56 6.07
CA SER A 254 24.56 -10.50 5.16
C SER A 254 25.68 -11.18 5.95
N LYS A 255 25.54 -12.44 6.25
CA LYS A 255 26.68 -13.30 6.61
C LYS A 255 27.41 -13.68 5.33
#